data_b0d315c4a0e97d989bd110c819edcca4
#
_entry.id   b0d315c4a0e97d989bd110c819edcca4
#
_cell.length_a   1.000
_cell.length_b   1.000
_cell.length_c   1.000
_cell.angle_alpha   90.00
_cell.angle_beta   90.00
_cell.angle_gamma   90.00
#
_symmetry.space_group_name_H-M   'P 1'
#
loop_
_entity.id
_entity.type
_entity.pdbx_description
1 polymer ?
#
loop_
_entity_poly.entity_id
_entity_poly.type
_entity_poly.pdbx_seq_one_letter_code
_entity_poly.pdbx_strand_id
1 'polypeptide(L)'
;MLSAVGWGALAASSLVLGAILGVARSWSDGLIGAVLGFGAGALISSVAFELAEEGLATSGPTEVAIGLAVGAAAYFLANRLVARIGGRSSRSTAGVPMALGALLDGIPEQAVLGIGLASGGGVGVALLVAIFVSNLPESIGSATAMRAAGEARRPILLLWLAVSVACALATVVGYAVADVVGPSVRSGVDGFAAGALLVMLVDSMVPEAREKAGDWAGLATVLGFAVAAALSKLA
;
A
#
# COMPACT_ATOMS: atom_id res chain seq x y z
N MET A 1 -19.62 -6.05 4.34
CA MET A 1 -19.62 -5.52 2.94
C MET A 1 -19.72 -4.00 2.87
N LEU A 2 -20.78 -3.35 3.42
CA LEU A 2 -20.89 -1.87 3.32
C LEU A 2 -19.70 -1.15 3.99
N SER A 3 -19.24 -1.66 5.11
CA SER A 3 -18.03 -1.16 5.79
C SER A 3 -16.78 -1.28 4.93
N ALA A 4 -16.57 -2.41 4.25
CA ALA A 4 -15.44 -2.61 3.36
C ALA A 4 -15.44 -1.63 2.18
N VAL A 5 -16.61 -1.36 1.60
CA VAL A 5 -16.75 -0.34 0.55
C VAL A 5 -16.40 1.05 1.08
N GLY A 6 -16.95 1.43 2.27
CA GLY A 6 -16.71 2.75 2.85
C GLY A 6 -15.26 2.99 3.23
N TRP A 7 -14.65 2.06 3.97
CA TRP A 7 -13.27 2.18 4.43
C TRP A 7 -12.25 2.01 3.30
N GLY A 8 -12.51 1.09 2.36
CA GLY A 8 -11.70 0.96 1.15
C GLY A 8 -11.72 2.22 0.29
N ALA A 9 -12.88 2.83 0.09
CA ALA A 9 -12.98 4.10 -0.63
C ALA A 9 -12.27 5.24 0.11
N LEU A 10 -12.36 5.30 1.44
CA LEU A 10 -11.66 6.28 2.25
C LEU A 10 -10.15 6.13 2.13
N ALA A 11 -9.61 4.92 2.30
CA ALA A 11 -8.19 4.66 2.16
C ALA A 11 -7.69 4.98 0.74
N ALA A 12 -8.38 4.49 -0.28
CA ALA A 12 -8.02 4.72 -1.69
C ALA A 12 -8.20 6.18 -2.14
N SER A 13 -8.98 7.00 -1.41
CA SER A 13 -9.12 8.43 -1.72
C SER A 13 -7.80 9.20 -1.63
N SER A 14 -6.83 8.73 -0.85
CA SER A 14 -5.48 9.29 -0.76
C SER A 14 -4.77 9.35 -2.11
N LEU A 15 -4.98 8.34 -2.97
CA LEU A 15 -4.43 8.28 -4.33
C LEU A 15 -4.97 9.41 -5.22
N VAL A 16 -6.27 9.66 -5.16
CA VAL A 16 -6.91 10.75 -5.92
C VAL A 16 -6.50 12.11 -5.36
N LEU A 17 -6.51 12.26 -4.03
CA LEU A 17 -6.09 13.50 -3.37
C LEU A 17 -4.62 13.82 -3.69
N GLY A 18 -3.73 12.84 -3.62
CA GLY A 18 -2.33 13.02 -3.97
C GLY A 18 -2.14 13.38 -5.44
N ALA A 19 -2.87 12.74 -6.35
CA ALA A 19 -2.84 13.11 -7.77
C ALA A 19 -3.31 14.56 -8.01
N ILE A 20 -4.38 15.00 -7.34
CA ILE A 20 -4.84 16.40 -7.41
C ILE A 20 -3.75 17.34 -6.93
N LEU A 21 -3.12 17.03 -5.79
CA LEU A 21 -2.04 17.85 -5.23
C LEU A 21 -0.80 17.87 -6.13
N GLY A 22 -0.42 16.74 -6.72
CA GLY A 22 0.72 16.63 -7.64
C GLY A 22 0.50 17.35 -8.98
N VAL A 23 -0.75 17.37 -9.47
CA VAL A 23 -1.13 18.14 -10.66
C VAL A 23 -1.22 19.63 -10.39
N ALA A 24 -1.59 20.03 -9.17
CA ALA A 24 -1.79 21.44 -8.79
C ALA A 24 -0.47 22.15 -8.49
N ARG A 25 0.51 21.45 -7.90
CA ARG A 25 1.77 22.05 -7.42
C ARG A 25 2.90 21.02 -7.46
N SER A 26 4.14 21.49 -7.72
CA SER A 26 5.35 20.71 -7.50
C SER A 26 5.68 20.66 -6.00
N TRP A 27 6.05 19.49 -5.50
CA TRP A 27 6.43 19.26 -4.12
C TRP A 27 7.92 18.94 -4.04
N SER A 28 8.55 19.28 -2.92
CA SER A 28 9.97 18.94 -2.72
C SER A 28 10.16 17.44 -2.50
N ASP A 29 11.18 16.86 -3.11
CA ASP A 29 11.50 15.44 -2.95
C ASP A 29 11.72 15.09 -1.48
N GLY A 30 12.38 15.96 -0.71
CA GLY A 30 12.59 15.73 0.72
C GLY A 30 11.31 15.55 1.52
N LEU A 31 10.26 16.34 1.22
CA LEU A 31 8.96 16.18 1.88
C LEU A 31 8.26 14.87 1.43
N ILE A 32 8.25 14.60 0.14
CA ILE A 32 7.68 13.36 -0.41
C ILE A 32 8.37 12.14 0.23
N GLY A 33 9.70 12.13 0.24
CA GLY A 33 10.47 11.05 0.83
C GLY A 33 10.30 10.89 2.34
N ALA A 34 10.15 11.99 3.08
CA ALA A 34 9.88 11.92 4.52
C ALA A 34 8.50 11.33 4.82
N VAL A 35 7.46 11.69 4.04
CA VAL A 35 6.12 11.13 4.20
C VAL A 35 6.08 9.66 3.76
N LEU A 36 6.79 9.29 2.69
CA LEU A 36 6.99 7.89 2.30
C LEU A 36 7.69 7.08 3.41
N GLY A 37 8.76 7.61 3.98
CA GLY A 37 9.45 6.97 5.09
C GLY A 37 8.52 6.77 6.29
N PHE A 38 7.73 7.77 6.65
CA PHE A 38 6.73 7.65 7.72
C PHE A 38 5.70 6.55 7.40
N GLY A 39 5.15 6.54 6.17
CA GLY A 39 4.23 5.51 5.71
C GLY A 39 4.84 4.11 5.78
N ALA A 40 6.10 3.95 5.33
CA ALA A 40 6.82 2.69 5.40
C ALA A 40 6.93 2.18 6.84
N GLY A 41 7.27 3.06 7.78
CA GLY A 41 7.34 2.71 9.21
C GLY A 41 5.99 2.30 9.78
N ALA A 42 4.92 3.01 9.41
CA ALA A 42 3.57 2.69 9.83
C ALA A 42 3.12 1.32 9.27
N LEU A 43 3.41 1.03 8.01
CA LEU A 43 3.12 -0.28 7.40
C LEU A 43 3.93 -1.42 8.03
N ILE A 44 5.21 -1.20 8.36
CA ILE A 44 6.02 -2.20 9.09
C ILE A 44 5.37 -2.54 10.42
N SER A 45 4.88 -1.53 11.15
CA SER A 45 4.15 -1.74 12.41
C SER A 45 2.87 -2.54 12.20
N SER A 46 2.05 -2.19 11.21
CA SER A 46 0.81 -2.91 10.92
C SER A 46 1.05 -4.35 10.46
N VAL A 47 2.07 -4.58 9.63
CA VAL A 47 2.47 -5.94 9.23
C VAL A 47 2.86 -6.78 10.46
N ALA A 48 3.61 -6.20 11.40
CA ALA A 48 4.07 -6.91 12.57
C ALA A 48 2.94 -7.23 13.56
N PHE A 49 2.12 -6.23 13.90
CA PHE A 49 1.15 -6.33 15.00
C PHE A 49 -0.27 -6.68 14.55
N GLU A 50 -0.68 -6.29 13.35
CA GLU A 50 -2.05 -6.54 12.88
C GLU A 50 -2.15 -7.78 11.98
N LEU A 51 -1.08 -8.13 11.24
CA LEU A 51 -1.11 -9.29 10.35
C LEU A 51 -0.36 -10.49 10.93
N ALA A 52 0.92 -10.33 11.23
CA ALA A 52 1.73 -11.46 11.66
C ALA A 52 1.31 -11.96 13.04
N GLU A 53 1.10 -11.06 14.02
CA GLU A 53 0.67 -11.43 15.37
C GLU A 53 -0.74 -12.04 15.38
N GLU A 54 -1.70 -11.46 14.66
CA GLU A 54 -3.07 -11.99 14.54
C GLU A 54 -3.10 -13.35 13.83
N GLY A 55 -2.37 -13.49 12.73
CA GLY A 55 -2.27 -14.77 12.02
C GLY A 55 -1.66 -15.89 12.88
N LEU A 56 -0.60 -15.57 13.64
CA LEU A 56 0.03 -16.51 14.58
C LEU A 56 -0.91 -16.91 15.71
N ALA A 57 -1.70 -15.97 16.24
CA ALA A 57 -2.66 -16.24 17.31
C ALA A 57 -3.87 -17.07 16.83
N THR A 58 -4.26 -16.94 15.56
CA THR A 58 -5.45 -17.59 14.99
C THR A 58 -5.25 -19.06 14.69
N SER A 59 -4.16 -19.47 14.03
CA SER A 59 -3.96 -20.88 13.60
C SER A 59 -2.53 -21.39 13.74
N GLY A 60 -1.60 -20.52 14.12
CA GLY A 60 -0.22 -20.93 14.40
C GLY A 60 0.78 -20.58 13.31
N PRO A 61 2.08 -20.93 13.51
CA PRO A 61 3.18 -20.42 12.72
C PRO A 61 3.29 -21.01 11.31
N THR A 62 2.79 -22.21 11.08
CA THR A 62 2.97 -22.93 9.79
C THR A 62 2.20 -22.24 8.67
N GLU A 63 0.93 -21.94 8.90
CA GLU A 63 0.04 -21.29 7.92
C GLU A 63 0.55 -19.90 7.59
N VAL A 64 0.95 -19.14 8.60
CA VAL A 64 1.52 -17.79 8.43
C VAL A 64 2.84 -17.86 7.64
N ALA A 65 3.74 -18.79 7.97
CA ALA A 65 5.02 -18.94 7.28
C ALA A 65 4.86 -19.33 5.80
N ILE A 66 3.94 -20.25 5.50
CA ILE A 66 3.63 -20.62 4.12
C ILE A 66 3.05 -19.43 3.37
N GLY A 67 2.06 -18.77 3.97
CA GLY A 67 1.44 -17.56 3.41
C GLY A 67 2.49 -16.50 3.11
N LEU A 68 3.35 -16.17 4.07
CA LEU A 68 4.42 -15.19 3.94
C LEU A 68 5.38 -15.52 2.80
N ALA A 69 5.81 -16.77 2.68
CA ALA A 69 6.69 -17.19 1.58
C ALA A 69 6.01 -17.06 0.21
N VAL A 70 4.74 -17.47 0.11
CA VAL A 70 3.95 -17.39 -1.14
C VAL A 70 3.66 -15.93 -1.50
N GLY A 71 3.28 -15.09 -0.54
CA GLY A 71 3.03 -13.67 -0.75
C GLY A 71 4.27 -12.90 -1.20
N ALA A 72 5.40 -13.15 -0.54
CA ALA A 72 6.69 -12.59 -0.92
C ALA A 72 7.08 -12.98 -2.36
N ALA A 73 6.95 -14.27 -2.69
CA ALA A 73 7.24 -14.74 -4.05
C ALA A 73 6.29 -14.16 -5.09
N ALA A 74 5.01 -14.08 -4.79
CA ALA A 74 3.99 -13.52 -5.68
C ALA A 74 4.27 -12.04 -6.00
N TYR A 75 4.52 -11.22 -4.96
CA TYR A 75 4.85 -9.81 -5.16
C TYR A 75 6.17 -9.64 -5.93
N PHE A 76 7.21 -10.37 -5.54
CA PHE A 76 8.51 -10.31 -6.23
C PHE A 76 8.40 -10.63 -7.73
N LEU A 77 7.63 -11.67 -8.09
CA LEU A 77 7.42 -12.03 -9.49
C LEU A 77 6.59 -10.97 -10.22
N ALA A 78 5.53 -10.46 -9.60
CA ALA A 78 4.68 -9.44 -10.16
C ALA A 78 5.46 -8.13 -10.38
N ASN A 79 6.28 -7.70 -9.41
CA ASN A 79 7.14 -6.51 -9.53
C ASN A 79 8.14 -6.66 -10.70
N ARG A 80 8.77 -7.82 -10.85
CA ARG A 80 9.65 -8.10 -12.02
C ARG A 80 8.90 -8.06 -13.34
N LEU A 81 7.67 -8.54 -13.37
CA LEU A 81 6.84 -8.49 -14.58
C LEU A 81 6.50 -7.05 -14.96
N VAL A 82 6.07 -6.23 -13.99
CA VAL A 82 5.78 -4.80 -14.18
C VAL A 82 7.03 -4.05 -14.67
N ALA A 83 8.19 -4.29 -14.06
CA ALA A 83 9.45 -3.69 -14.50
C ALA A 83 9.81 -4.05 -15.95
N ARG A 84 9.55 -5.28 -16.40
CA ARG A 84 9.76 -5.70 -17.79
C ARG A 84 8.80 -5.01 -18.77
N ILE A 85 7.56 -4.79 -18.37
CA ILE A 85 6.56 -4.07 -19.18
C ILE A 85 6.91 -2.61 -19.25
N GLY A 86 7.28 -1.98 -18.13
CA GLY A 86 7.70 -0.58 -18.04
C GLY A 86 8.93 -0.25 -18.89
N GLY A 87 9.94 -1.12 -18.88
CA GLY A 87 11.16 -0.94 -19.68
C GLY A 87 10.95 -1.05 -21.20
N ARG A 88 9.79 -1.55 -21.66
CA ARG A 88 9.42 -1.63 -23.09
C ARG A 88 8.54 -0.47 -23.57
N SER A 89 8.04 0.36 -22.66
CA SER A 89 7.17 1.48 -23.00
C SER A 89 7.96 2.64 -23.58
N SER A 90 7.53 3.15 -24.73
CA SER A 90 8.09 4.37 -25.32
C SER A 90 7.70 5.59 -24.48
N ARG A 91 8.41 6.72 -24.65
CA ARG A 91 8.17 7.99 -23.95
C ARG A 91 6.71 8.47 -23.94
N SER A 92 5.87 8.00 -24.85
CA SER A 92 4.45 8.39 -24.95
C SER A 92 3.50 7.67 -23.96
N THR A 93 4.01 6.69 -23.19
CA THR A 93 3.19 5.87 -22.28
C THR A 93 3.76 5.84 -20.86
N ALA A 94 4.45 6.88 -20.42
CA ALA A 94 5.09 6.96 -19.09
C ALA A 94 4.09 6.75 -17.93
N GLY A 95 2.82 7.10 -18.10
CA GLY A 95 1.79 6.91 -17.09
C GLY A 95 1.40 5.45 -16.82
N VAL A 96 1.54 4.56 -17.80
CA VAL A 96 1.15 3.15 -17.64
C VAL A 96 2.05 2.39 -16.66
N PRO A 97 3.39 2.47 -16.75
CA PRO A 97 4.28 1.85 -15.75
C PRO A 97 4.05 2.38 -14.33
N MET A 98 3.82 3.69 -14.18
CA MET A 98 3.53 4.30 -12.88
C MET A 98 2.22 3.80 -12.29
N ALA A 99 1.16 3.70 -13.10
CA ALA A 99 -0.12 3.16 -12.66
C ALA A 99 -0.02 1.67 -12.29
N LEU A 100 0.77 0.89 -13.03
CA LEU A 100 0.99 -0.52 -12.71
C LEU A 100 1.78 -0.68 -11.41
N GLY A 101 2.77 0.18 -11.15
CA GLY A 101 3.49 0.24 -9.87
C GLY A 101 2.53 0.52 -8.73
N ALA A 102 1.76 1.60 -8.83
CA ALA A 102 0.78 2.00 -7.81
C ALA A 102 -0.31 0.94 -7.57
N LEU A 103 -0.74 0.19 -8.59
CA LEU A 103 -1.65 -0.94 -8.41
C LEU A 103 -0.98 -2.12 -7.71
N LEU A 104 0.29 -2.37 -8.03
CA LEU A 104 1.04 -3.45 -7.42
C LEU A 104 1.26 -3.21 -5.93
N ASP A 105 1.47 -1.97 -5.53
CA ASP A 105 1.65 -1.56 -4.15
C ASP A 105 0.29 -1.41 -3.43
N GLY A 106 -0.68 -0.75 -4.03
CA GLY A 106 -1.96 -0.44 -3.42
C GLY A 106 -2.93 -1.62 -3.30
N ILE A 107 -2.89 -2.61 -4.20
CA ILE A 107 -3.79 -3.78 -4.13
C ILE A 107 -3.52 -4.63 -2.89
N PRO A 108 -2.27 -5.02 -2.56
CA PRO A 108 -1.99 -5.74 -1.32
C PRO A 108 -2.41 -4.97 -0.07
N GLU A 109 -2.07 -3.68 0.03
CA GLU A 109 -2.44 -2.83 1.16
C GLU A 109 -3.95 -2.78 1.39
N GLN A 110 -4.70 -2.57 0.33
CA GLN A 110 -6.16 -2.49 0.39
C GLN A 110 -6.81 -3.85 0.66
N ALA A 111 -6.25 -4.94 0.13
CA ALA A 111 -6.74 -6.28 0.43
C ALA A 111 -6.59 -6.61 1.91
N VAL A 112 -5.45 -6.24 2.52
CA VAL A 112 -5.20 -6.38 3.96
C VAL A 112 -6.23 -5.63 4.79
N LEU A 113 -6.54 -4.38 4.43
CA LEU A 113 -7.61 -3.61 5.09
C LEU A 113 -8.94 -4.36 5.06
N GLY A 114 -9.27 -4.99 3.93
CA GLY A 114 -10.48 -5.79 3.77
C GLY A 114 -10.49 -7.03 4.66
N ILE A 115 -9.37 -7.73 4.75
CA ILE A 115 -9.18 -8.92 5.59
C ILE A 115 -9.36 -8.54 7.06
N GLY A 116 -8.69 -7.49 7.53
CA GLY A 116 -8.82 -6.99 8.90
C GLY A 116 -10.26 -6.60 9.26
N LEU A 117 -10.99 -5.96 8.34
CA LEU A 117 -12.40 -5.65 8.54
C LEU A 117 -13.31 -6.88 8.71
N ALA A 118 -12.98 -8.01 8.08
CA ALA A 118 -13.73 -9.26 8.20
C ALA A 118 -13.48 -9.96 9.54
N SER A 119 -12.39 -9.64 10.23
CA SER A 119 -12.01 -10.20 11.53
C SER A 119 -12.99 -9.82 12.66
N GLY A 120 -13.83 -8.81 12.45
CA GLY A 120 -14.79 -8.36 13.46
C GLY A 120 -14.18 -7.48 14.56
N GLY A 121 -12.88 -7.23 14.54
CA GLY A 121 -12.16 -6.33 15.46
C GLY A 121 -12.34 -4.84 15.15
N GLY A 122 -13.14 -4.51 14.16
CA GLY A 122 -13.28 -3.12 13.71
C GLY A 122 -12.27 -2.74 12.63
N VAL A 123 -12.13 -1.43 12.39
CA VAL A 123 -11.12 -0.92 11.45
C VAL A 123 -9.79 -0.83 12.19
N GLY A 124 -8.77 -1.50 11.70
CA GLY A 124 -7.39 -1.22 12.11
C GLY A 124 -7.04 0.23 11.77
N VAL A 125 -7.26 1.14 12.72
CA VAL A 125 -7.03 2.58 12.49
C VAL A 125 -5.57 2.84 12.11
N ALA A 126 -4.66 2.08 12.72
CA ALA A 126 -3.23 2.19 12.41
C ALA A 126 -2.95 1.80 10.94
N LEU A 127 -3.51 0.67 10.48
CA LEU A 127 -3.39 0.22 9.09
C LEU A 127 -4.05 1.22 8.12
N LEU A 128 -5.25 1.71 8.41
CA LEU A 128 -5.92 2.70 7.58
C LEU A 128 -5.08 3.97 7.42
N VAL A 129 -4.53 4.48 8.52
CA VAL A 129 -3.64 5.66 8.51
C VAL A 129 -2.36 5.36 7.74
N ALA A 130 -1.77 4.19 7.96
CA ALA A 130 -0.57 3.78 7.25
C ALA A 130 -0.79 3.77 5.72
N ILE A 131 -1.85 3.11 5.23
CA ILE A 131 -2.22 3.06 3.82
C ILE A 131 -2.51 4.45 3.25
N PHE A 132 -3.26 5.28 4.00
CA PHE A 132 -3.57 6.63 3.54
C PHE A 132 -2.31 7.48 3.39
N VAL A 133 -1.40 7.40 4.37
CA VAL A 133 -0.17 8.20 4.40
C VAL A 133 0.85 7.70 3.39
N SER A 134 0.94 6.37 3.14
CA SER A 134 1.84 5.81 2.13
C SER A 134 1.44 6.18 0.69
N ASN A 135 0.17 6.04 0.37
CA ASN A 135 -0.36 6.27 -0.97
C ASN A 135 -0.36 7.77 -1.38
N LEU A 136 -0.45 8.68 -0.40
CA LEU A 136 -0.52 10.11 -0.69
C LEU A 136 0.74 10.64 -1.39
N PRO A 137 1.97 10.47 -0.85
CA PRO A 137 3.19 10.95 -1.50
C PRO A 137 3.52 10.20 -2.79
N GLU A 138 3.18 8.93 -2.90
CA GLU A 138 3.36 8.13 -4.10
C GLU A 138 2.56 8.73 -5.28
N SER A 139 1.29 8.99 -5.06
CA SER A 139 0.43 9.60 -6.08
C SER A 139 0.78 11.07 -6.37
N ILE A 140 1.26 11.84 -5.36
CA ILE A 140 1.81 13.19 -5.57
C ILE A 140 3.04 13.11 -6.48
N GLY A 141 4.01 12.26 -6.17
CA GLY A 141 5.25 12.12 -6.91
C GLY A 141 5.01 11.71 -8.37
N SER A 142 4.23 10.66 -8.57
CA SER A 142 3.87 10.16 -9.89
C SER A 142 3.09 11.18 -10.72
N ALA A 143 2.07 11.83 -10.16
CA ALA A 143 1.29 12.84 -10.87
C ALA A 143 2.16 14.07 -11.24
N THR A 144 3.08 14.47 -10.37
CA THR A 144 4.07 15.52 -10.65
C THR A 144 4.98 15.13 -11.80
N ALA A 145 5.51 13.90 -11.80
CA ALA A 145 6.38 13.38 -12.87
C ALA A 145 5.65 13.28 -14.21
N MET A 146 4.40 12.82 -14.22
CA MET A 146 3.56 12.78 -15.43
C MET A 146 3.30 14.20 -15.98
N ARG A 147 3.07 15.17 -15.12
CA ARG A 147 2.94 16.58 -15.52
C ARG A 147 4.24 17.13 -16.12
N ALA A 148 5.37 16.83 -15.51
CA ALA A 148 6.70 17.22 -16.02
C ALA A 148 7.01 16.58 -17.38
N ALA A 149 6.49 15.37 -17.63
CA ALA A 149 6.58 14.68 -18.93
C ALA A 149 5.63 15.26 -19.99
N GLY A 150 4.80 16.26 -19.66
CA GLY A 150 3.90 16.94 -20.60
C GLY A 150 2.48 16.35 -20.67
N GLU A 151 2.15 15.40 -19.80
CA GLU A 151 0.80 14.83 -19.75
C GLU A 151 -0.25 15.87 -19.31
N ALA A 152 -1.44 15.81 -19.93
CA ALA A 152 -2.54 16.70 -19.57
C ALA A 152 -3.14 16.33 -18.20
N ARG A 153 -3.72 17.31 -17.49
CA ARG A 153 -4.29 17.10 -16.15
C ARG A 153 -5.38 16.03 -16.12
N ARG A 154 -6.28 16.05 -17.12
CA ARG A 154 -7.45 15.16 -17.15
C ARG A 154 -7.07 13.69 -17.27
N PRO A 155 -6.19 13.25 -18.19
CA PRO A 155 -5.72 11.87 -18.23
C PRO A 155 -5.07 11.40 -16.93
N ILE A 156 -4.23 12.26 -16.30
CA ILE A 156 -3.60 11.93 -15.01
C ILE A 156 -4.66 11.66 -13.94
N LEU A 157 -5.62 12.56 -13.76
CA LEU A 157 -6.67 12.39 -12.76
C LEU A 157 -7.58 11.19 -13.03
N LEU A 158 -7.91 10.90 -14.30
CA LEU A 158 -8.69 9.73 -14.66
C LEU A 158 -7.92 8.43 -14.39
N LEU A 159 -6.63 8.41 -14.66
CA LEU A 159 -5.77 7.26 -14.36
C LEU A 159 -5.75 6.98 -12.85
N TRP A 160 -5.51 8.00 -12.03
CA TRP A 160 -5.47 7.84 -10.59
C TRP A 160 -6.85 7.52 -9.98
N LEU A 161 -7.92 8.01 -10.57
CA LEU A 161 -9.27 7.58 -10.20
C LEU A 161 -9.48 6.09 -10.50
N ALA A 162 -9.03 5.60 -11.65
CA ALA A 162 -9.14 4.19 -12.01
C ALA A 162 -8.31 3.31 -11.06
N VAL A 163 -7.07 3.73 -10.72
CA VAL A 163 -6.22 3.06 -9.73
C VAL A 163 -6.91 3.03 -8.36
N SER A 164 -7.43 4.16 -7.89
CA SER A 164 -8.17 4.27 -6.63
C SER A 164 -9.37 3.33 -6.57
N VAL A 165 -10.16 3.25 -7.64
CA VAL A 165 -11.30 2.33 -7.73
C VAL A 165 -10.84 0.88 -7.67
N ALA A 166 -9.77 0.52 -8.40
CA ALA A 166 -9.23 -0.83 -8.38
C ALA A 166 -8.72 -1.22 -6.97
N CYS A 167 -8.03 -0.30 -6.29
CA CYS A 167 -7.58 -0.49 -4.91
C CYS A 167 -8.77 -0.63 -3.94
N ALA A 168 -9.79 0.22 -4.02
CA ALA A 168 -11.00 0.09 -3.21
C ALA A 168 -11.73 -1.24 -3.43
N LEU A 169 -11.76 -1.75 -4.66
CA LEU A 169 -12.30 -3.08 -4.96
C LEU A 169 -11.46 -4.20 -4.31
N ALA A 170 -10.14 -4.03 -4.21
CA ALA A 170 -9.29 -5.00 -3.51
C ALA A 170 -9.67 -5.13 -2.02
N THR A 171 -10.09 -4.04 -1.35
CA THR A 171 -10.63 -4.09 0.01
C THR A 171 -11.91 -4.94 0.08
N VAL A 172 -12.81 -4.78 -0.89
CA VAL A 172 -14.05 -5.57 -0.94
C VAL A 172 -13.76 -7.05 -1.18
N VAL A 173 -12.80 -7.34 -2.07
CA VAL A 173 -12.37 -8.72 -2.34
C VAL A 173 -11.70 -9.34 -1.12
N GLY A 174 -10.78 -8.63 -0.47
CA GLY A 174 -10.10 -9.08 0.75
C GLY A 174 -11.11 -9.41 1.86
N TYR A 175 -12.09 -8.52 2.08
CA TYR A 175 -13.19 -8.76 3.02
C TYR A 175 -13.98 -10.03 2.65
N ALA A 176 -14.42 -10.15 1.38
CA ALA A 176 -15.24 -11.27 0.94
C ALA A 176 -14.51 -12.61 1.05
N VAL A 177 -13.21 -12.64 0.75
CA VAL A 177 -12.38 -13.85 0.92
C VAL A 177 -12.27 -14.23 2.39
N ALA A 178 -11.92 -13.29 3.25
CA ALA A 178 -11.73 -13.55 4.67
C ALA A 178 -13.03 -13.93 5.40
N ASP A 179 -14.18 -13.43 4.94
CA ASP A 179 -15.51 -13.71 5.53
C ASP A 179 -15.98 -15.16 5.28
N VAL A 180 -15.51 -15.81 4.21
CA VAL A 180 -15.98 -17.16 3.81
C VAL A 180 -14.98 -18.29 4.10
N VAL A 181 -13.75 -17.98 4.49
CA VAL A 181 -12.70 -18.97 4.73
C VAL A 181 -12.56 -19.32 6.21
N GLY A 182 -12.14 -20.54 6.49
CA GLY A 182 -11.86 -20.99 7.87
C GLY A 182 -10.58 -20.38 8.45
N PRO A 183 -10.38 -20.49 9.78
CA PRO A 183 -9.26 -19.87 10.51
C PRO A 183 -7.87 -20.16 9.90
N SER A 184 -7.58 -21.40 9.55
CA SER A 184 -6.27 -21.77 8.98
C SER A 184 -5.99 -21.08 7.65
N VAL A 185 -6.99 -21.01 6.75
CA VAL A 185 -6.84 -20.33 5.47
C VAL A 185 -6.66 -18.83 5.69
N ARG A 186 -7.38 -18.26 6.66
CA ARG A 186 -7.28 -16.86 7.03
C ARG A 186 -5.87 -16.51 7.51
N SER A 187 -5.29 -17.27 8.44
CA SER A 187 -3.89 -17.08 8.88
C SER A 187 -2.90 -17.17 7.72
N GLY A 188 -3.15 -18.06 6.75
CA GLY A 188 -2.38 -18.15 5.52
C GLY A 188 -2.52 -16.88 4.64
N VAL A 189 -3.73 -16.30 4.57
CA VAL A 189 -3.99 -15.05 3.83
C VAL A 189 -3.35 -13.86 4.53
N ASP A 190 -3.39 -13.77 5.87
CA ASP A 190 -2.69 -12.74 6.63
C ASP A 190 -1.16 -12.84 6.41
N GLY A 191 -0.60 -14.05 6.46
CA GLY A 191 0.79 -14.30 6.11
C GLY A 191 1.12 -13.89 4.68
N PHE A 192 0.26 -14.24 3.70
CA PHE A 192 0.44 -13.84 2.30
C PHE A 192 0.51 -12.32 2.15
N ALA A 193 -0.41 -11.62 2.78
CA ALA A 193 -0.44 -10.17 2.75
C ALA A 193 0.81 -9.57 3.42
N ALA A 194 1.21 -10.08 4.58
CA ALA A 194 2.43 -9.67 5.27
C ALA A 194 3.68 -9.86 4.39
N GLY A 195 3.80 -11.01 3.73
CA GLY A 195 4.92 -11.30 2.83
C GLY A 195 4.97 -10.39 1.61
N ALA A 196 3.83 -10.12 0.98
CA ALA A 196 3.74 -9.21 -0.15
C ALA A 196 4.14 -7.79 0.25
N LEU A 197 3.60 -7.28 1.37
CA LEU A 197 3.90 -5.94 1.89
C LEU A 197 5.37 -5.78 2.30
N LEU A 198 5.99 -6.79 2.91
CA LEU A 198 7.40 -6.72 3.30
C LEU A 198 8.31 -6.60 2.07
N VAL A 199 8.05 -7.35 0.99
CA VAL A 199 8.83 -7.23 -0.25
C VAL A 199 8.60 -5.87 -0.89
N MET A 200 7.35 -5.38 -0.94
CA MET A 200 7.01 -4.04 -1.42
C MET A 200 7.79 -2.95 -0.67
N LEU A 201 7.78 -3.00 0.66
CA LEU A 201 8.47 -2.02 1.50
C LEU A 201 9.97 -1.96 1.19
N VAL A 202 10.61 -3.13 1.05
CA VAL A 202 12.06 -3.24 0.80
C VAL A 202 12.43 -2.91 -0.65
N ASP A 203 11.62 -3.32 -1.61
CA ASP A 203 11.95 -3.17 -3.03
C ASP A 203 11.52 -1.82 -3.60
N SER A 204 10.51 -1.17 -3.02
CA SER A 204 9.88 0.04 -3.56
C SER A 204 9.98 1.21 -2.59
N MET A 205 9.27 1.15 -1.49
CA MET A 205 8.95 2.30 -0.66
C MET A 205 10.15 2.82 0.15
N VAL A 206 10.89 1.93 0.80
CA VAL A 206 12.08 2.33 1.60
C VAL A 206 13.21 2.88 0.71
N PRO A 207 13.55 2.27 -0.44
CA PRO A 207 14.51 2.84 -1.37
C PRO A 207 14.09 4.22 -1.88
N GLU A 208 12.83 4.41 -2.28
CA GLU A 208 12.35 5.70 -2.77
C GLU A 208 12.36 6.77 -1.68
N ALA A 209 11.93 6.43 -0.46
CA ALA A 209 12.01 7.33 0.69
C ALA A 209 13.46 7.78 0.94
N ARG A 210 14.41 6.83 0.88
CA ARG A 210 15.84 7.10 1.08
C ARG A 210 16.42 7.96 -0.04
N GLU A 211 16.08 7.69 -1.29
CA GLU A 211 16.52 8.49 -2.43
C GLU A 211 16.06 9.94 -2.32
N LYS A 212 14.81 10.17 -1.92
CA LYS A 212 14.19 11.50 -1.87
C LYS A 212 14.51 12.30 -0.61
N ALA A 213 14.52 11.67 0.57
CA ALA A 213 14.71 12.36 1.84
C ALA A 213 16.10 12.12 2.48
N GLY A 214 16.97 11.31 1.88
CA GLY A 214 18.29 11.03 2.42
C GLY A 214 18.22 10.43 3.83
N ASP A 215 19.03 10.97 4.75
CA ASP A 215 19.12 10.47 6.12
C ASP A 215 17.84 10.66 6.94
N TRP A 216 16.99 11.63 6.57
CA TRP A 216 15.72 11.88 7.24
C TRP A 216 14.70 10.76 7.05
N ALA A 217 14.82 9.95 5.98
CA ALA A 217 13.93 8.83 5.72
C ALA A 217 13.90 7.83 6.89
N GLY A 218 15.07 7.48 7.45
CA GLY A 218 15.16 6.56 8.58
C GLY A 218 14.46 7.08 9.84
N LEU A 219 14.64 8.37 10.17
CA LEU A 219 13.97 8.98 11.31
C LEU A 219 12.45 9.06 11.11
N ALA A 220 12.01 9.41 9.90
CA ALA A 220 10.59 9.40 9.55
C ALA A 220 9.99 7.99 9.66
N THR A 221 10.71 6.95 9.23
CA THR A 221 10.29 5.54 9.36
C THR A 221 10.11 5.15 10.83
N VAL A 222 11.07 5.48 11.70
CA VAL A 222 10.94 5.20 13.13
C VAL A 222 9.75 5.92 13.73
N LEU A 223 9.53 7.18 13.35
CA LEU A 223 8.38 7.96 13.83
C LEU A 223 7.05 7.33 13.36
N GLY A 224 6.96 6.95 12.10
CA GLY A 224 5.78 6.29 11.54
C GLY A 224 5.47 4.97 12.24
N PHE A 225 6.50 4.14 12.47
CA PHE A 225 6.37 2.91 13.23
C PHE A 225 5.85 3.16 14.65
N ALA A 226 6.43 4.11 15.37
CA ALA A 226 6.04 4.43 16.73
C ALA A 226 4.59 4.93 16.83
N VAL A 227 4.17 5.80 15.90
CA VAL A 227 2.80 6.32 15.85
C VAL A 227 1.81 5.20 15.55
N ALA A 228 2.07 4.35 14.56
CA ALA A 228 1.17 3.25 14.22
C ALA A 228 1.11 2.21 15.35
N ALA A 229 2.24 1.86 15.97
CA ALA A 229 2.26 0.96 17.13
C ALA A 229 1.48 1.53 18.33
N ALA A 230 1.52 2.84 18.53
CA ALA A 230 0.72 3.48 19.57
C ALA A 230 -0.79 3.43 19.22
N LEU A 231 -1.17 3.71 17.97
CA LEU A 231 -2.56 3.64 17.52
C LEU A 231 -3.12 2.21 17.60
N SER A 232 -2.35 1.20 17.25
CA SER A 232 -2.73 -0.21 17.35
C SER A 232 -3.04 -0.67 18.78
N LYS A 233 -2.48 0.00 19.80
CA LYS A 233 -2.78 -0.30 21.22
C LYS A 233 -3.99 0.46 21.76
N LEU A 234 -4.46 1.49 21.04
CA LEU A 234 -5.62 2.31 21.45
C LEU A 234 -6.93 1.85 20.79
N ALA A 235 -6.84 1.03 19.76
CA ALA A 235 -7.99 0.44 19.05
C ALA A 235 -8.33 -0.94 19.59
#